data_508d37247e227f325582acf9d4695635
#
_entry.id   508d37247e227f325582acf9d4695635
#
_cell.length_a   1.000
_cell.length_b   1.000
_cell.length_c   1.000
_cell.angle_alpha   90.00
_cell.angle_beta   90.00
_cell.angle_gamma   90.00
#
_symmetry.space_group_name_H-M   'P 1'
#
loop_
_entity.id
_entity.type
_entity.pdbx_description
1 polymer ?
#
loop_
_entity_poly.entity_id
_entity_poly.type
_entity_poly.pdbx_seq_one_letter_code
_entity_poly.pdbx_strand_id
1 'polypeptide(L)'
;MLRKDLLIGKTRMLLDEFLAPMLGQVDKPRQRFLRQTVRAILFSGSLVVMELCKWVRDKCSDPFYQDKRLLNNLVSPRAHLDKAVTAYRQSLNRYIQPQSPLVIDLTDLAKPRARKMKYLALVHDGSEGKLVNGYWCIEVYAHLKGKRVLPLALDAYSIDDPAVGSENLQIERVIDTINRDLHGNGVWVADRGFDRLELYKTWFSRNCHFVVRQRADRAVVTRQGARVILKNYVEMIAQHNARQGQPSNIVSARVHLPDCDKPLYVVASWLPGHDEPLILLTTLVVETMDQARNILRYYKKRWVCEEAGQFLKSRVGLERFRVRRYVAIQRLAILAMLAMGFLTWILLRSRDLTKRLFSLTSRFRKDVIFQYYRLLDGIQEFLRLNPNEFLMPPPEPGRNG
;
A
#
# COMPACT_ATOMS: atom_id res chain seq x y z
N MET A 1 -20.89 -12.64 26.47
CA MET A 1 -20.75 -13.41 25.22
C MET A 1 -21.63 -12.76 24.16
N LEU A 2 -21.08 -11.97 23.19
CA LEU A 2 -21.91 -11.38 22.13
C LEU A 2 -22.43 -12.55 21.27
N ARG A 3 -23.74 -12.60 21.02
CA ARG A 3 -24.38 -13.62 20.19
C ARG A 3 -23.72 -13.64 18.80
N LYS A 4 -23.67 -14.81 18.16
CA LYS A 4 -23.13 -15.03 16.80
C LYS A 4 -23.68 -14.01 15.80
N ASP A 5 -24.99 -13.81 15.85
CA ASP A 5 -25.73 -12.88 14.97
C ASP A 5 -25.22 -11.44 15.05
N LEU A 6 -24.76 -11.02 16.25
CA LEU A 6 -24.22 -9.67 16.47
C LEU A 6 -22.87 -9.46 15.79
N LEU A 7 -22.02 -10.52 15.69
CA LEU A 7 -20.73 -10.45 15.05
C LEU A 7 -20.87 -10.35 13.53
N ILE A 8 -21.81 -11.13 12.96
CA ILE A 8 -22.15 -11.10 11.53
C ILE A 8 -22.72 -9.74 11.16
N GLY A 9 -23.73 -9.30 11.88
CA GLY A 9 -24.39 -8.01 11.66
C GLY A 9 -23.37 -6.86 11.72
N LYS A 10 -22.47 -6.87 12.72
CA LYS A 10 -21.46 -5.84 12.88
C LYS A 10 -20.41 -5.86 11.77
N THR A 11 -19.98 -7.03 11.31
CA THR A 11 -19.01 -7.14 10.20
C THR A 11 -19.64 -6.67 8.89
N ARG A 12 -20.90 -7.03 8.62
CA ARG A 12 -21.64 -6.54 7.45
C ARG A 12 -21.84 -5.03 7.50
N MET A 13 -22.31 -4.51 8.62
CA MET A 13 -22.51 -3.07 8.81
C MET A 13 -21.21 -2.30 8.56
N LEU A 14 -20.08 -2.74 9.11
CA LEU A 14 -18.79 -2.10 8.90
C LEU A 14 -18.31 -2.20 7.46
N LEU A 15 -18.59 -3.30 6.75
CA LEU A 15 -18.24 -3.44 5.34
C LEU A 15 -19.09 -2.50 4.48
N ASP A 16 -20.39 -2.40 4.76
CA ASP A 16 -21.28 -1.47 4.04
C ASP A 16 -20.91 0.00 4.33
N GLU A 17 -20.59 0.35 5.58
CA GLU A 17 -20.09 1.68 5.96
C GLU A 17 -18.76 2.00 5.24
N PHE A 18 -17.83 1.05 5.20
CA PHE A 18 -16.56 1.20 4.49
C PHE A 18 -16.73 1.41 3.00
N LEU A 19 -17.60 0.63 2.36
CA LEU A 19 -17.83 0.69 0.92
C LEU A 19 -18.74 1.85 0.49
N ALA A 20 -19.55 2.41 1.38
CA ALA A 20 -20.58 3.42 1.03
C ALA A 20 -20.03 4.58 0.16
N PRO A 21 -18.90 5.24 0.47
CA PRO A 21 -18.36 6.30 -0.36
C PRO A 21 -18.03 5.85 -1.80
N MET A 22 -17.52 4.64 -1.93
CA MET A 22 -17.13 4.05 -3.22
C MET A 22 -18.35 3.66 -4.06
N LEU A 23 -19.38 3.12 -3.40
CA LEU A 23 -20.61 2.68 -4.05
C LEU A 23 -21.39 3.84 -4.66
N GLY A 24 -21.33 5.03 -4.07
CA GLY A 24 -21.91 6.24 -4.63
C GLY A 24 -21.31 6.68 -5.97
N GLN A 25 -20.14 6.16 -6.34
CA GLN A 25 -19.43 6.52 -7.57
C GLN A 25 -19.70 5.58 -8.75
N VAL A 26 -20.46 4.51 -8.55
CA VAL A 26 -20.69 3.47 -9.55
C VAL A 26 -22.17 3.08 -9.64
N ASP A 27 -22.59 2.57 -10.78
CA ASP A 27 -23.97 2.11 -11.01
C ASP A 27 -24.33 0.85 -10.19
N LYS A 28 -25.62 0.55 -10.04
CA LYS A 28 -26.12 -0.58 -9.23
C LYS A 28 -25.47 -1.92 -9.55
N PRO A 29 -25.27 -2.34 -10.82
CA PRO A 29 -24.57 -3.58 -11.12
C PRO A 29 -23.11 -3.58 -10.61
N ARG A 30 -22.42 -2.45 -10.66
CA ARG A 30 -21.01 -2.31 -10.20
C ARG A 30 -20.95 -2.18 -8.68
N GLN A 31 -21.94 -1.57 -8.04
CA GLN A 31 -22.08 -1.61 -6.57
C GLN A 31 -22.13 -3.05 -6.08
N ARG A 32 -22.96 -3.87 -6.73
CA ARG A 32 -23.07 -5.30 -6.43
C ARG A 32 -21.75 -6.03 -6.66
N PHE A 33 -21.13 -5.82 -7.81
CA PHE A 33 -19.81 -6.38 -8.13
C PHE A 33 -18.76 -6.02 -7.07
N LEU A 34 -18.64 -4.75 -6.71
CA LEU A 34 -17.65 -4.27 -5.73
C LEU A 34 -17.86 -4.92 -4.36
N ARG A 35 -19.11 -4.91 -3.83
CA ARG A 35 -19.45 -5.56 -2.55
C ARG A 35 -19.13 -7.05 -2.57
N GLN A 36 -19.59 -7.75 -3.60
CA GLN A 36 -19.43 -9.20 -3.70
C GLN A 36 -17.95 -9.59 -3.81
N THR A 37 -17.18 -8.86 -4.62
CA THR A 37 -15.78 -9.22 -4.88
C THR A 37 -14.88 -8.91 -3.68
N VAL A 38 -15.01 -7.74 -3.05
CA VAL A 38 -14.25 -7.42 -1.83
C VAL A 38 -14.55 -8.43 -0.73
N ARG A 39 -15.83 -8.79 -0.53
CA ARG A 39 -16.23 -9.83 0.41
C ARG A 39 -15.64 -11.20 0.06
N ALA A 40 -15.71 -11.59 -1.21
CA ALA A 40 -15.18 -12.86 -1.67
C ALA A 40 -13.65 -12.97 -1.47
N ILE A 41 -12.91 -11.88 -1.68
CA ILE A 41 -11.45 -11.81 -1.42
C ILE A 41 -11.16 -12.03 0.07
N LEU A 42 -11.88 -11.36 0.96
CA LEU A 42 -11.72 -11.53 2.40
C LEU A 42 -12.00 -12.97 2.85
N PHE A 43 -12.96 -13.63 2.22
CA PHE A 43 -13.40 -14.96 2.59
C PHE A 43 -12.51 -16.07 2.02
N SER A 44 -12.11 -15.92 0.76
CA SER A 44 -11.25 -16.92 0.10
C SER A 44 -9.76 -16.73 0.39
N GLY A 45 -9.31 -15.51 0.69
CA GLY A 45 -7.88 -15.17 0.69
C GLY A 45 -7.24 -15.35 -0.69
N SER A 46 -7.98 -15.11 -1.77
CA SER A 46 -7.53 -15.40 -3.13
C SER A 46 -7.98 -14.33 -4.13
N LEU A 47 -7.20 -14.15 -5.19
CA LEU A 47 -7.55 -13.37 -6.38
C LEU A 47 -7.81 -14.26 -7.61
N VAL A 48 -7.91 -15.56 -7.43
CA VAL A 48 -8.33 -16.49 -8.49
C VAL A 48 -9.85 -16.40 -8.64
N VAL A 49 -10.33 -15.96 -9.82
CA VAL A 49 -11.75 -15.66 -10.03
C VAL A 49 -12.67 -16.86 -9.73
N MET A 50 -12.27 -18.07 -10.14
CA MET A 50 -13.01 -19.31 -9.81
C MET A 50 -13.14 -19.55 -8.29
N GLU A 51 -12.14 -19.18 -7.50
CA GLU A 51 -12.21 -19.28 -6.03
C GLU A 51 -13.13 -18.21 -5.45
N LEU A 52 -13.10 -16.99 -6.01
CA LEU A 52 -14.03 -15.93 -5.62
C LEU A 52 -15.49 -16.32 -5.88
N CYS A 53 -15.77 -17.00 -7.00
CA CYS A 53 -17.13 -17.42 -7.38
C CYS A 53 -17.80 -18.29 -6.32
N LYS A 54 -17.04 -19.11 -5.58
CA LYS A 54 -17.58 -19.94 -4.50
C LYS A 54 -18.22 -19.12 -3.37
N TRP A 55 -17.84 -17.85 -3.23
CA TRP A 55 -18.28 -16.91 -2.20
C TRP A 55 -19.26 -15.85 -2.72
N VAL A 56 -19.55 -15.88 -4.03
CA VAL A 56 -20.51 -15.00 -4.69
C VAL A 56 -21.78 -15.78 -4.93
N ARG A 57 -22.72 -15.77 -3.98
CA ARG A 57 -24.07 -16.34 -4.20
C ARG A 57 -24.98 -15.31 -4.85
N ASP A 58 -25.63 -15.74 -5.90
CA ASP A 58 -26.69 -15.05 -6.60
C ASP A 58 -27.87 -16.00 -6.82
N LYS A 59 -28.99 -15.50 -7.38
CA LYS A 59 -30.13 -16.31 -7.80
C LYS A 59 -29.74 -17.43 -8.78
N CYS A 60 -28.62 -17.25 -9.50
CA CYS A 60 -28.04 -18.27 -10.36
C CYS A 60 -26.95 -19.04 -9.58
N SER A 61 -27.14 -20.34 -9.41
CA SER A 61 -26.23 -21.23 -8.66
C SER A 61 -25.07 -21.80 -9.48
N ASP A 62 -25.06 -21.61 -10.80
CA ASP A 62 -24.01 -22.14 -11.68
C ASP A 62 -22.67 -21.39 -11.49
N PRO A 63 -21.59 -22.06 -11.01
CA PRO A 63 -20.28 -21.45 -10.84
C PRO A 63 -19.67 -20.89 -12.14
N PHE A 64 -19.91 -21.53 -13.27
CA PHE A 64 -19.41 -21.08 -14.57
C PHE A 64 -20.02 -19.73 -14.98
N TYR A 65 -21.32 -19.56 -14.76
CA TYR A 65 -22.00 -18.29 -15.02
C TYR A 65 -21.49 -17.18 -14.10
N GLN A 66 -21.21 -17.49 -12.83
CA GLN A 66 -20.63 -16.55 -11.87
C GLN A 66 -19.21 -16.11 -12.29
N ASP A 67 -18.38 -17.04 -12.74
CA ASP A 67 -17.04 -16.75 -13.27
C ASP A 67 -17.11 -15.79 -14.45
N LYS A 68 -17.91 -16.10 -15.45
CA LYS A 68 -18.12 -15.25 -16.62
C LYS A 68 -18.62 -13.86 -16.24
N ARG A 69 -19.54 -13.75 -15.28
CA ARG A 69 -20.06 -12.48 -14.79
C ARG A 69 -18.99 -11.66 -14.08
N LEU A 70 -18.18 -12.25 -13.20
CA LEU A 70 -17.07 -11.57 -12.52
C LEU A 70 -16.03 -11.10 -13.53
N LEU A 71 -15.63 -11.95 -14.47
CA LEU A 71 -14.69 -11.59 -15.54
C LEU A 71 -15.22 -10.44 -16.40
N ASN A 72 -16.49 -10.47 -16.79
CA ASN A 72 -17.11 -9.39 -17.57
C ASN A 72 -17.12 -8.06 -16.79
N ASN A 73 -17.38 -8.07 -15.48
CA ASN A 73 -17.31 -6.87 -14.66
C ASN A 73 -15.87 -6.37 -14.52
N LEU A 74 -14.88 -7.28 -14.35
CA LEU A 74 -13.47 -6.92 -14.27
C LEU A 74 -12.96 -6.20 -15.52
N VAL A 75 -13.50 -6.49 -16.70
CA VAL A 75 -13.06 -5.86 -17.95
C VAL A 75 -14.01 -4.78 -18.47
N SER A 76 -15.14 -4.56 -17.83
CA SER A 76 -16.15 -3.60 -18.27
C SER A 76 -15.63 -2.16 -18.29
N PRO A 77 -15.75 -1.41 -19.37
CA PRO A 77 -15.37 0.01 -19.41
C PRO A 77 -16.20 0.87 -18.43
N ARG A 78 -17.39 0.39 -18.04
CA ARG A 78 -18.27 1.08 -17.08
C ARG A 78 -17.91 0.81 -15.62
N ALA A 79 -16.82 0.10 -15.31
CA ALA A 79 -16.51 -0.27 -13.93
C ALA A 79 -16.11 0.94 -13.05
N HIS A 80 -15.52 1.99 -13.65
CA HIS A 80 -15.17 3.26 -12.98
C HIS A 80 -14.50 3.08 -11.60
N LEU A 81 -13.62 2.07 -11.44
CA LEU A 81 -12.96 1.79 -10.17
C LEU A 81 -12.02 2.92 -9.75
N ASP A 82 -11.52 3.71 -10.69
CA ASP A 82 -10.77 4.95 -10.47
C ASP A 82 -11.53 5.93 -9.57
N LYS A 83 -12.80 6.22 -9.91
CA LYS A 83 -13.67 7.08 -9.10
C LYS A 83 -13.94 6.50 -7.72
N ALA A 84 -14.17 5.19 -7.65
CA ALA A 84 -14.37 4.50 -6.39
C ALA A 84 -13.10 4.56 -5.50
N VAL A 85 -11.91 4.43 -6.07
CA VAL A 85 -10.62 4.54 -5.35
C VAL A 85 -10.38 5.98 -4.87
N THR A 86 -10.70 6.99 -5.69
CA THR A 86 -10.64 8.40 -5.26
C THR A 86 -11.57 8.63 -4.06
N ALA A 87 -12.82 8.18 -4.12
CA ALA A 87 -13.75 8.31 -3.00
C ALA A 87 -13.28 7.55 -1.74
N TYR A 88 -12.65 6.38 -1.92
CA TYR A 88 -12.01 5.63 -0.85
C TYR A 88 -10.93 6.46 -0.15
N ARG A 89 -9.95 7.02 -0.90
CA ARG A 89 -8.87 7.83 -0.32
C ARG A 89 -9.41 9.07 0.38
N GLN A 90 -10.33 9.80 -0.24
CA GLN A 90 -10.94 11.00 0.33
C GLN A 90 -11.71 10.70 1.62
N SER A 91 -12.45 9.60 1.69
CA SER A 91 -13.20 9.19 2.88
C SER A 91 -12.29 8.88 4.07
N LEU A 92 -11.05 8.47 3.80
CA LEU A 92 -10.06 8.08 4.80
C LEU A 92 -9.02 9.18 5.10
N ASN A 93 -9.06 10.30 4.36
CA ASN A 93 -8.12 11.40 4.53
C ASN A 93 -8.10 11.94 5.97
N ARG A 94 -9.23 11.94 6.66
CA ARG A 94 -9.33 12.34 8.10
C ARG A 94 -8.43 11.56 9.05
N TYR A 95 -7.97 10.37 8.66
CA TYR A 95 -7.03 9.55 9.46
C TYR A 95 -5.56 9.80 9.10
N ILE A 96 -5.31 10.57 8.04
CA ILE A 96 -3.98 10.89 7.54
C ILE A 96 -3.66 12.34 7.91
N GLN A 97 -2.68 12.50 8.78
CA GLN A 97 -2.23 13.82 9.22
C GLN A 97 -1.12 14.35 8.30
N PRO A 98 -0.84 15.67 8.27
CA PRO A 98 0.28 16.22 7.50
C PRO A 98 1.62 15.53 7.77
N GLN A 99 1.81 14.98 8.98
CA GLN A 99 3.01 14.27 9.39
C GLN A 99 2.91 12.74 9.24
N SER A 100 1.84 12.20 8.68
CA SER A 100 1.72 10.76 8.48
C SER A 100 2.70 10.29 7.40
N PRO A 101 3.50 9.24 7.62
CA PRO A 101 4.34 8.67 6.58
C PRO A 101 3.50 8.03 5.48
N LEU A 102 3.76 8.43 4.24
CA LEU A 102 3.26 7.80 3.02
C LEU A 102 4.41 7.00 2.41
N VAL A 103 4.44 5.72 2.68
CA VAL A 103 5.50 4.84 2.19
C VAL A 103 5.16 4.42 0.77
N ILE A 104 6.08 4.67 -0.16
CA ILE A 104 6.00 4.21 -1.56
C ILE A 104 7.11 3.20 -1.83
N ASP A 105 6.76 2.13 -2.51
CA ASP A 105 7.69 1.07 -2.90
C ASP A 105 7.30 0.45 -4.25
N LEU A 106 8.26 -0.22 -4.89
CA LEU A 106 8.06 -0.98 -6.12
C LEU A 106 8.21 -2.47 -5.81
N THR A 107 7.21 -3.24 -6.17
CA THR A 107 7.25 -4.70 -6.04
C THR A 107 6.98 -5.37 -7.38
N ASP A 108 7.51 -6.56 -7.56
CA ASP A 108 7.19 -7.44 -8.67
C ASP A 108 5.89 -8.21 -8.42
N LEU A 109 5.19 -8.54 -9.48
CA LEU A 109 4.11 -9.52 -9.51
C LEU A 109 4.55 -10.68 -10.39
N ALA A 110 5.33 -11.59 -9.84
CA ALA A 110 5.97 -12.69 -10.55
C ALA A 110 4.95 -13.64 -11.20
N LYS A 111 5.17 -13.96 -12.48
CA LYS A 111 4.34 -14.86 -13.30
C LYS A 111 5.20 -15.82 -14.14
N PRO A 112 6.12 -16.59 -13.53
CA PRO A 112 7.15 -17.32 -14.26
C PRO A 112 6.59 -18.32 -15.29
N ARG A 113 5.39 -18.84 -15.07
CA ARG A 113 4.73 -19.81 -15.96
C ARG A 113 3.73 -19.17 -16.95
N ALA A 114 3.48 -17.87 -16.86
CA ALA A 114 2.54 -17.20 -17.76
C ALA A 114 3.17 -16.97 -19.14
N ARG A 115 2.35 -17.13 -20.20
CA ARG A 115 2.79 -16.92 -21.60
C ARG A 115 1.77 -16.15 -22.45
N LYS A 116 0.53 -16.02 -21.99
CA LYS A 116 -0.60 -15.48 -22.77
C LYS A 116 -1.30 -14.29 -22.06
N MET A 117 -0.69 -13.74 -21.03
CA MET A 117 -1.18 -12.52 -20.40
C MET A 117 -0.78 -11.31 -21.22
N LYS A 118 -1.69 -10.33 -21.36
CA LYS A 118 -1.43 -9.12 -22.14
C LYS A 118 -0.40 -8.23 -21.43
N TYR A 119 0.57 -7.70 -22.17
CA TYR A 119 1.67 -6.86 -21.68
C TYR A 119 2.52 -7.54 -20.58
N LEU A 120 2.82 -8.81 -20.79
CA LEU A 120 3.65 -9.60 -19.88
C LEU A 120 5.13 -9.24 -20.09
N ALA A 121 5.71 -8.47 -19.19
CA ALA A 121 7.10 -8.02 -19.24
C ALA A 121 8.03 -8.90 -18.41
N LEU A 122 9.35 -8.69 -18.56
CA LEU A 122 10.34 -9.25 -17.64
C LEU A 122 10.48 -8.35 -16.42
N VAL A 123 10.38 -8.96 -15.24
CA VAL A 123 10.55 -8.31 -13.95
C VAL A 123 11.61 -9.03 -13.13
N HIS A 124 12.27 -8.33 -12.22
CA HIS A 124 13.21 -8.93 -11.31
C HIS A 124 12.44 -9.48 -10.10
N ASP A 125 12.36 -10.81 -9.99
CA ASP A 125 11.80 -11.49 -8.82
C ASP A 125 12.74 -11.29 -7.62
N GLY A 126 12.33 -10.45 -6.68
CA GLY A 126 13.12 -10.15 -5.50
C GLY A 126 13.32 -11.34 -4.56
N SER A 127 12.47 -12.37 -4.64
CA SER A 127 12.56 -13.58 -3.81
C SER A 127 13.56 -14.61 -4.35
N GLU A 128 13.67 -14.73 -5.69
CA GLU A 128 14.54 -15.71 -6.36
C GLU A 128 15.78 -15.08 -7.00
N GLY A 129 15.89 -13.74 -7.02
CA GLY A 129 17.02 -13.02 -7.56
C GLY A 129 17.23 -13.17 -9.06
N LYS A 130 16.17 -13.48 -9.82
CA LYS A 130 16.20 -13.72 -11.27
C LYS A 130 15.14 -12.97 -12.05
N LEU A 131 15.36 -12.79 -13.34
CA LEU A 131 14.36 -12.23 -14.25
C LEU A 131 13.30 -13.28 -14.58
N VAL A 132 12.03 -12.91 -14.39
CA VAL A 132 10.86 -13.76 -14.70
C VAL A 132 9.80 -12.94 -15.42
N ASN A 133 8.88 -13.61 -16.08
CA ASN A 133 7.68 -12.96 -16.60
C ASN A 133 6.83 -12.39 -15.46
N GLY A 134 6.30 -11.19 -15.63
CA GLY A 134 5.48 -10.57 -14.57
C GLY A 134 5.01 -9.16 -14.91
N TYR A 135 4.64 -8.45 -13.87
CA TYR A 135 4.25 -7.05 -13.88
C TYR A 135 4.93 -6.34 -12.71
N TRP A 136 5.12 -5.04 -12.82
CA TRP A 136 5.47 -4.19 -11.68
C TRP A 136 4.22 -3.71 -10.97
N CYS A 137 4.35 -3.42 -9.69
CA CYS A 137 3.29 -2.79 -8.91
C CYS A 137 3.87 -1.68 -8.05
N ILE A 138 3.33 -0.47 -8.18
CA ILE A 138 3.61 0.62 -7.25
C ILE A 138 2.68 0.44 -6.07
N GLU A 139 3.27 0.27 -4.89
CA GLU A 139 2.56 0.16 -3.63
C GLU A 139 2.68 1.45 -2.84
N VAL A 140 1.56 1.97 -2.32
CA VAL A 140 1.59 3.13 -1.41
C VAL A 140 0.75 2.84 -0.18
N TYR A 141 1.35 3.05 0.98
CA TYR A 141 0.70 2.84 2.27
C TYR A 141 0.86 4.07 3.17
N ALA A 142 -0.23 4.52 3.79
CA ALA A 142 -0.13 5.47 4.89
C ALA A 142 0.07 4.72 6.21
N HIS A 143 1.10 5.11 6.95
CA HIS A 143 1.32 4.61 8.30
C HIS A 143 0.50 5.43 9.29
N LEU A 144 -0.48 4.79 9.92
CA LEU A 144 -1.35 5.40 10.91
C LEU A 144 -0.86 5.13 12.33
N LYS A 145 -1.42 5.84 13.31
CA LYS A 145 -1.13 5.64 14.73
C LYS A 145 -1.38 4.19 15.14
N GLY A 146 -0.48 3.63 15.96
CA GLY A 146 -0.64 2.28 16.54
C GLY A 146 -0.34 1.13 15.59
N LYS A 147 0.67 1.26 14.70
CA LYS A 147 1.10 0.24 13.73
C LYS A 147 0.03 -0.15 12.70
N ARG A 148 -0.96 0.70 12.48
CA ARG A 148 -1.98 0.49 11.45
C ARG A 148 -1.47 1.01 10.12
N VAL A 149 -1.82 0.30 9.06
CA VAL A 149 -1.39 0.59 7.70
C VAL A 149 -2.61 0.75 6.82
N LEU A 150 -2.71 1.84 6.10
CA LEU A 150 -3.78 2.08 5.16
C LEU A 150 -3.23 1.99 3.73
N PRO A 151 -3.61 1.00 2.94
CA PRO A 151 -3.18 0.93 1.54
C PRO A 151 -3.85 2.06 0.76
N LEU A 152 -3.07 2.83 0.01
CA LEU A 152 -3.55 3.96 -0.80
C LEU A 152 -3.47 3.68 -2.30
N ALA A 153 -2.50 2.87 -2.72
CA ALA A 153 -2.38 2.39 -4.09
C ALA A 153 -1.79 0.97 -4.13
N LEU A 154 -2.30 0.17 -5.05
CA LEU A 154 -1.69 -1.02 -5.63
C LEU A 154 -1.85 -0.85 -7.15
N ASP A 155 -0.90 -0.19 -7.78
CA ASP A 155 -0.95 0.17 -9.19
C ASP A 155 -0.10 -0.79 -10.01
N ALA A 156 -0.72 -1.85 -10.51
CA ALA A 156 -0.07 -2.84 -11.36
C ALA A 156 0.15 -2.27 -12.77
N TYR A 157 1.40 -2.22 -13.21
CA TYR A 157 1.77 -1.71 -14.52
C TYR A 157 2.79 -2.60 -15.23
N SER A 158 2.94 -2.37 -16.54
CA SER A 158 3.93 -3.04 -17.39
C SER A 158 4.61 -2.04 -18.29
N ILE A 159 5.93 -2.15 -18.40
CA ILE A 159 6.72 -1.36 -19.36
C ILE A 159 6.40 -1.71 -20.82
N ASP A 160 5.81 -2.89 -21.07
CA ASP A 160 5.37 -3.31 -22.41
C ASP A 160 4.01 -2.69 -22.82
N ASP A 161 3.33 -1.98 -21.88
CA ASP A 161 2.14 -1.21 -22.20
C ASP A 161 2.55 0.16 -22.75
N PRO A 162 2.26 0.49 -24.03
CA PRO A 162 2.61 1.78 -24.64
C PRO A 162 2.04 3.00 -23.87
N ALA A 163 0.95 2.81 -23.12
CA ALA A 163 0.33 3.89 -22.35
C ALA A 163 1.12 4.27 -21.09
N VAL A 164 2.05 3.44 -20.64
CA VAL A 164 2.85 3.70 -19.43
C VAL A 164 3.94 4.75 -19.72
N GLY A 165 4.61 4.65 -20.87
CA GLY A 165 5.71 5.53 -21.27
C GLY A 165 7.00 5.20 -20.53
N SER A 166 7.06 5.45 -19.22
CA SER A 166 8.20 5.08 -18.36
C SER A 166 7.77 4.80 -16.93
N GLU A 167 8.63 4.11 -16.17
CA GLU A 167 8.43 3.88 -14.74
C GLU A 167 8.32 5.21 -13.96
N ASN A 168 9.17 6.19 -14.24
CA ASN A 168 9.11 7.51 -13.59
C ASN A 168 7.77 8.21 -13.83
N LEU A 169 7.24 8.18 -15.05
CA LEU A 169 5.93 8.74 -15.37
C LEU A 169 4.79 8.02 -14.64
N GLN A 170 4.88 6.70 -14.47
CA GLN A 170 3.88 5.95 -13.74
C GLN A 170 3.91 6.27 -12.25
N ILE A 171 5.10 6.37 -11.66
CA ILE A 171 5.28 6.80 -10.26
C ILE A 171 4.73 8.22 -10.08
N GLU A 172 5.04 9.15 -10.99
CA GLU A 172 4.54 10.51 -10.98
C GLU A 172 3.00 10.55 -10.96
N ARG A 173 2.34 9.79 -11.84
CA ARG A 173 0.86 9.68 -11.86
C ARG A 173 0.27 9.20 -10.54
N VAL A 174 0.93 8.24 -9.89
CA VAL A 174 0.50 7.74 -8.58
C VAL A 174 0.67 8.80 -7.50
N ILE A 175 1.82 9.49 -7.47
CA ILE A 175 2.09 10.60 -6.53
C ILE A 175 1.05 11.70 -6.72
N ASP A 176 0.79 12.13 -7.95
CA ASP A 176 -0.18 13.18 -8.28
C ASP A 176 -1.58 12.82 -7.79
N THR A 177 -2.01 11.62 -8.10
CA THR A 177 -3.34 11.16 -7.75
C THR A 177 -3.53 11.09 -6.24
N ILE A 178 -2.56 10.55 -5.51
CA ILE A 178 -2.63 10.44 -4.05
C ILE A 178 -2.53 11.83 -3.40
N ASN A 179 -1.59 12.67 -3.84
CA ASN A 179 -1.41 14.02 -3.30
C ASN A 179 -2.69 14.86 -3.44
N ARG A 180 -3.35 14.80 -4.61
CA ARG A 180 -4.64 15.44 -4.86
C ARG A 180 -5.73 14.88 -3.95
N ASP A 181 -5.88 13.56 -3.87
CA ASP A 181 -6.96 12.90 -3.13
C ASP A 181 -6.80 13.07 -1.61
N LEU A 182 -5.56 13.29 -1.12
CA LEU A 182 -5.23 13.56 0.28
C LEU A 182 -5.03 15.04 0.61
N HIS A 183 -5.25 15.94 -0.35
CA HIS A 183 -5.07 17.39 -0.18
C HIS A 183 -3.67 17.78 0.33
N GLY A 184 -2.64 17.10 -0.14
CA GLY A 184 -1.25 17.33 0.25
C GLY A 184 -0.85 16.79 1.63
N ASN A 185 -1.72 16.06 2.32
CA ASN A 185 -1.38 15.45 3.60
C ASN A 185 -0.39 14.29 3.45
N GLY A 186 0.56 14.24 4.37
CA GLY A 186 1.54 13.16 4.51
C GLY A 186 2.95 13.53 4.09
N VAL A 187 3.90 12.71 4.52
CA VAL A 187 5.33 12.82 4.18
C VAL A 187 5.72 11.55 3.44
N TRP A 188 6.14 11.69 2.19
CA TRP A 188 6.56 10.56 1.36
C TRP A 188 7.83 9.92 1.91
N VAL A 189 7.84 8.62 2.01
CA VAL A 189 9.00 7.83 2.48
C VAL A 189 9.33 6.79 1.42
N ALA A 190 10.55 6.82 0.91
CA ALA A 190 10.97 5.94 -0.17
C ALA A 190 12.38 5.38 0.05
N ASP A 191 12.65 4.25 -0.58
CA ASP A 191 13.95 3.62 -0.55
C ASP A 191 14.94 4.26 -1.56
N ARG A 192 16.14 3.66 -1.66
CA ARG A 192 17.21 4.10 -2.54
C ARG A 192 16.86 4.03 -4.04
N GLY A 193 15.90 3.18 -4.43
CA GLY A 193 15.42 3.09 -5.80
C GLY A 193 14.70 4.35 -6.29
N PHE A 194 14.20 5.15 -5.36
CA PHE A 194 13.54 6.44 -5.64
C PHE A 194 14.49 7.65 -5.61
N ASP A 195 15.78 7.45 -5.42
CA ASP A 195 16.81 8.49 -5.51
C ASP A 195 17.06 8.88 -6.98
N ARG A 196 16.09 9.59 -7.59
CA ARG A 196 16.08 10.01 -9.01
C ARG A 196 15.70 11.48 -9.13
N LEU A 197 16.40 12.23 -9.99
CA LEU A 197 16.16 13.67 -10.15
C LEU A 197 14.74 13.99 -10.62
N GLU A 198 14.16 13.14 -11.48
CA GLU A 198 12.79 13.29 -11.99
C GLU A 198 11.77 13.22 -10.85
N LEU A 199 11.96 12.30 -9.90
CA LEU A 199 11.06 12.16 -8.76
C LEU A 199 11.20 13.31 -7.76
N TYR A 200 12.40 13.86 -7.56
CA TYR A 200 12.57 15.08 -6.77
C TYR A 200 11.85 16.26 -7.40
N LYS A 201 11.94 16.44 -8.74
CA LYS A 201 11.17 17.48 -9.47
C LYS A 201 9.67 17.28 -9.26
N THR A 202 9.19 16.04 -9.29
CA THR A 202 7.79 15.69 -9.04
C THR A 202 7.35 16.12 -7.64
N TRP A 203 8.07 15.75 -6.59
CA TRP A 203 7.74 16.15 -5.22
C TRP A 203 7.84 17.66 -5.02
N PHE A 204 8.85 18.31 -5.58
CA PHE A 204 9.01 19.76 -5.45
C PHE A 204 7.90 20.56 -6.14
N SER A 205 7.48 20.17 -7.34
CA SER A 205 6.43 20.88 -8.08
C SER A 205 5.06 20.76 -7.41
N ARG A 206 4.88 19.73 -6.55
CA ARG A 206 3.64 19.48 -5.81
C ARG A 206 3.72 19.87 -4.34
N ASN A 207 4.80 20.53 -3.93
CA ASN A 207 5.07 20.91 -2.54
C ASN A 207 4.97 19.72 -1.54
N CYS A 208 5.35 18.54 -1.98
CA CYS A 208 5.35 17.36 -1.13
C CYS A 208 6.56 17.34 -0.19
N HIS A 209 6.34 16.97 1.06
CA HIS A 209 7.43 16.59 1.95
C HIS A 209 7.85 15.14 1.71
N PHE A 210 9.16 14.87 1.84
CA PHE A 210 9.68 13.52 1.65
C PHE A 210 10.87 13.20 2.57
N VAL A 211 11.11 11.90 2.73
CA VAL A 211 12.32 11.29 3.31
C VAL A 211 12.74 10.15 2.40
N VAL A 212 13.86 10.30 1.68
CA VAL A 212 14.34 9.33 0.68
C VAL A 212 15.74 8.86 1.03
N ARG A 213 15.93 7.53 1.04
CA ARG A 213 17.28 6.95 1.19
C ARG A 213 18.10 7.25 -0.05
N GLN A 214 19.34 7.67 0.18
CA GLN A 214 20.24 8.09 -0.87
C GLN A 214 21.18 6.98 -1.32
N ARG A 215 21.63 7.06 -2.57
CA ARG A 215 22.80 6.36 -3.05
C ARG A 215 24.05 7.03 -2.49
N ALA A 216 25.09 6.24 -2.28
CA ALA A 216 26.36 6.73 -1.71
C ALA A 216 27.06 7.77 -2.63
N ASP A 217 26.86 7.65 -3.94
CA ASP A 217 27.45 8.48 -5.00
C ASP A 217 26.64 9.73 -5.35
N ARG A 218 25.54 10.01 -4.62
CA ARG A 218 24.72 11.19 -4.87
C ARG A 218 25.52 12.48 -4.68
N ALA A 219 25.60 13.31 -5.72
CA ALA A 219 26.16 14.64 -5.64
C ALA A 219 25.13 15.62 -5.05
N VAL A 220 25.60 16.48 -4.14
CA VAL A 220 24.85 17.58 -3.56
C VAL A 220 25.72 18.85 -3.52
N VAL A 221 25.11 19.98 -3.28
CA VAL A 221 25.82 21.26 -3.06
C VAL A 221 25.61 21.68 -1.60
N THR A 222 26.71 21.95 -0.91
CA THR A 222 26.70 22.39 0.48
C THR A 222 26.20 23.81 0.62
N ARG A 223 25.95 24.26 1.85
CA ARG A 223 25.57 25.65 2.14
C ARG A 223 26.60 26.68 1.65
N GLN A 224 27.87 26.28 1.58
CA GLN A 224 28.98 27.11 1.09
C GLN A 224 29.15 27.09 -0.43
N GLY A 225 28.27 26.40 -1.17
CA GLY A 225 28.33 26.30 -2.63
C GLY A 225 29.28 25.19 -3.16
N ALA A 226 29.92 24.41 -2.31
CA ALA A 226 30.80 23.32 -2.75
C ALA A 226 29.98 22.12 -3.22
N ARG A 227 30.28 21.61 -4.43
CA ARG A 227 29.71 20.36 -4.93
C ARG A 227 30.49 19.17 -4.35
N VAL A 228 29.79 18.27 -3.67
CA VAL A 228 30.39 17.14 -2.95
C VAL A 228 29.60 15.85 -3.17
N ILE A 229 30.27 14.72 -3.01
CA ILE A 229 29.61 13.41 -2.92
C ILE A 229 29.06 13.24 -1.51
N LEU A 230 27.81 12.85 -1.41
CA LEU A 230 27.05 12.86 -0.16
C LEU A 230 27.68 11.96 0.93
N LYS A 231 28.14 10.75 0.57
CA LYS A 231 28.83 9.85 1.51
C LYS A 231 30.07 10.53 2.12
N ASN A 232 30.95 11.07 1.29
CA ASN A 232 32.19 11.72 1.74
C ASN A 232 31.88 12.92 2.64
N TYR A 233 30.82 13.68 2.31
CA TYR A 233 30.43 14.85 3.07
C TYR A 233 29.94 14.50 4.48
N VAL A 234 29.06 13.49 4.62
CA VAL A 234 28.57 13.08 5.94
C VAL A 234 29.67 12.42 6.78
N GLU A 235 30.60 11.68 6.18
CA GLU A 235 31.77 11.12 6.86
C GLU A 235 32.71 12.21 7.38
N MET A 236 32.97 13.25 6.58
CA MET A 236 33.75 14.42 7.00
C MET A 236 33.09 15.11 8.21
N ILE A 237 31.80 15.32 8.20
CA ILE A 237 31.08 15.92 9.34
C ILE A 237 31.20 15.01 10.57
N ALA A 238 31.00 13.71 10.44
CA ALA A 238 31.10 12.78 11.56
C ALA A 238 32.50 12.76 12.18
N GLN A 239 33.55 12.76 11.36
CA GLN A 239 34.96 12.85 11.83
C GLN A 239 35.24 14.18 12.53
N HIS A 240 34.73 15.29 12.00
CA HIS A 240 34.86 16.60 12.63
C HIS A 240 34.19 16.60 14.02
N ASN A 241 32.96 16.13 14.12
CA ASN A 241 32.21 16.03 15.37
C ASN A 241 32.93 15.16 16.41
N ALA A 242 33.44 14.00 15.97
CA ALA A 242 34.22 13.10 16.85
C ALA A 242 35.47 13.79 17.42
N ARG A 243 36.23 14.55 16.62
CA ARG A 243 37.39 15.33 17.08
C ARG A 243 37.02 16.42 18.08
N GLN A 244 35.78 16.93 18.03
CA GLN A 244 35.25 17.94 18.95
C GLN A 244 34.56 17.32 20.18
N GLY A 245 34.60 15.97 20.34
CA GLY A 245 33.88 15.27 21.42
C GLY A 245 32.36 15.31 21.31
N GLN A 246 31.81 15.63 20.12
CA GLN A 246 30.40 15.70 19.87
C GLN A 246 29.87 14.36 19.34
N PRO A 247 28.54 14.09 19.45
CA PRO A 247 27.94 12.90 18.86
C PRO A 247 28.25 12.79 17.36
N SER A 248 28.80 11.67 16.92
CA SER A 248 29.22 11.42 15.54
C SER A 248 28.47 10.29 14.85
N ASN A 249 27.68 9.52 15.61
CA ASN A 249 26.89 8.40 15.09
C ASN A 249 25.59 8.83 14.35
N ILE A 250 25.17 10.09 14.52
CA ILE A 250 24.11 10.73 13.74
C ILE A 250 24.61 12.13 13.39
N VAL A 251 24.57 12.46 12.10
CA VAL A 251 24.94 13.80 11.61
C VAL A 251 23.86 14.34 10.70
N SER A 252 23.76 15.67 10.62
CA SER A 252 22.86 16.35 9.71
C SER A 252 23.50 17.61 9.14
N ALA A 253 23.10 17.97 7.92
CA ALA A 253 23.55 19.22 7.28
C ALA A 253 22.47 19.72 6.30
N ARG A 254 22.45 21.03 6.07
CA ARG A 254 21.65 21.65 5.02
C ARG A 254 22.44 21.55 3.70
N VAL A 255 21.75 21.11 2.65
CA VAL A 255 22.28 20.94 1.30
C VAL A 255 21.22 21.33 0.28
N HIS A 256 21.56 21.33 -1.00
CA HIS A 256 20.61 21.32 -2.12
C HIS A 256 21.10 20.39 -3.24
N LEU A 257 20.22 20.00 -4.14
CA LEU A 257 20.62 19.25 -5.33
C LEU A 257 21.33 20.17 -6.32
N PRO A 258 22.27 19.66 -7.13
CA PRO A 258 22.77 20.42 -8.26
C PRO A 258 21.61 20.92 -9.13
N ASP A 259 21.68 22.14 -9.60
CA ASP A 259 20.67 22.80 -10.44
C ASP A 259 19.28 22.96 -9.77
N CYS A 260 19.22 22.95 -8.45
CA CYS A 260 17.99 23.14 -7.69
C CYS A 260 18.27 23.85 -6.36
N ASP A 261 17.83 25.09 -6.23
CA ASP A 261 18.07 25.94 -5.04
C ASP A 261 17.15 25.62 -3.84
N LYS A 262 16.22 24.66 -4.00
CA LYS A 262 15.33 24.27 -2.89
C LYS A 262 16.15 23.66 -1.75
N PRO A 263 16.02 24.18 -0.52
CA PRO A 263 16.75 23.70 0.62
C PRO A 263 16.32 22.26 0.98
N LEU A 264 17.30 21.42 1.19
CA LEU A 264 17.15 20.05 1.67
C LEU A 264 18.02 19.84 2.89
N TYR A 265 17.71 18.80 3.65
CA TYR A 265 18.51 18.37 4.77
C TYR A 265 18.93 16.92 4.56
N VAL A 266 20.23 16.67 4.76
CA VAL A 266 20.74 15.30 4.85
C VAL A 266 20.79 14.89 6.32
N VAL A 267 20.40 13.65 6.59
CA VAL A 267 20.57 12.97 7.87
C VAL A 267 21.28 11.66 7.61
N ALA A 268 22.42 11.45 8.24
CA ALA A 268 23.14 10.18 8.16
C ALA A 268 23.28 9.55 9.54
N SER A 269 23.21 8.21 9.58
CA SER A 269 23.32 7.44 10.83
C SER A 269 24.11 6.16 10.59
N TRP A 270 25.10 5.91 11.43
CA TRP A 270 25.81 4.64 11.49
C TRP A 270 25.11 3.68 12.43
N LEU A 271 24.68 2.56 11.89
CA LEU A 271 24.04 1.50 12.67
C LEU A 271 25.11 0.54 13.20
N PRO A 272 24.96 0.02 14.43
CA PRO A 272 25.91 -0.99 14.95
C PRO A 272 26.06 -2.17 13.98
N GLY A 273 27.31 -2.55 13.68
CA GLY A 273 27.62 -3.65 12.76
C GLY A 273 27.52 -3.32 11.27
N HIS A 274 27.36 -2.06 10.90
CA HIS A 274 27.36 -1.60 9.51
C HIS A 274 28.46 -0.55 9.29
N ASP A 275 29.33 -0.77 8.32
CA ASP A 275 30.42 0.15 7.96
C ASP A 275 29.89 1.37 7.18
N GLU A 276 28.80 1.19 6.43
CA GLU A 276 28.21 2.27 5.64
C GLU A 276 27.07 2.98 6.38
N PRO A 277 27.01 4.31 6.30
CA PRO A 277 25.91 5.07 6.90
C PRO A 277 24.61 4.88 6.14
N LEU A 278 23.51 4.85 6.87
CA LEU A 278 22.18 5.13 6.32
C LEU A 278 22.09 6.62 6.05
N ILE A 279 22.00 7.03 4.78
CA ILE A 279 21.92 8.42 4.37
C ILE A 279 20.49 8.72 3.86
N LEU A 280 19.85 9.73 4.45
CA LEU A 280 18.50 10.18 4.10
C LEU A 280 18.54 11.63 3.65
N LEU A 281 17.80 11.95 2.60
CA LEU A 281 17.55 13.31 2.13
C LEU A 281 16.09 13.68 2.37
N THR A 282 15.84 14.90 2.84
CA THR A 282 14.49 15.34 3.22
C THR A 282 14.27 16.83 3.00
N THR A 283 13.01 17.20 2.74
CA THR A 283 12.53 18.58 2.76
C THR A 283 12.13 19.08 4.15
N LEU A 284 12.04 18.16 5.14
CA LEU A 284 11.73 18.54 6.52
C LEU A 284 12.95 19.21 7.15
N VAL A 285 12.72 20.29 7.89
CA VAL A 285 13.78 21.05 8.56
C VAL A 285 14.46 20.20 9.63
N VAL A 286 15.79 20.19 9.63
CA VAL A 286 16.62 19.44 10.58
C VAL A 286 17.71 20.35 11.13
N GLU A 287 17.43 20.98 12.26
CA GLU A 287 18.33 21.89 12.97
C GLU A 287 18.79 21.33 14.33
N THR A 288 18.08 20.32 14.83
CA THR A 288 18.36 19.69 16.13
C THR A 288 18.55 18.18 15.97
N MET A 289 19.24 17.58 16.94
CA MET A 289 19.44 16.13 17.00
C MET A 289 18.10 15.36 17.11
N ASP A 290 17.11 15.91 17.79
CA ASP A 290 15.80 15.28 17.90
C ASP A 290 15.03 15.30 16.57
N GLN A 291 15.18 16.36 15.80
CA GLN A 291 14.65 16.40 14.42
C GLN A 291 15.37 15.36 13.54
N ALA A 292 16.69 15.24 13.64
CA ALA A 292 17.44 14.20 12.93
C ALA A 292 16.97 12.78 13.29
N ARG A 293 16.80 12.50 14.59
CA ARG A 293 16.22 11.23 15.08
C ARG A 293 14.80 10.99 14.54
N ASN A 294 14.02 12.06 14.38
CA ASN A 294 12.66 11.95 13.84
C ASN A 294 12.69 11.54 12.37
N ILE A 295 13.60 12.07 11.55
CA ILE A 295 13.78 11.65 10.15
C ILE A 295 14.13 10.14 10.08
N LEU A 296 15.02 9.66 10.94
CA LEU A 296 15.33 8.23 11.03
C LEU A 296 14.09 7.40 11.42
N ARG A 297 13.21 7.91 12.30
CA ARG A 297 11.93 7.25 12.64
C ARG A 297 10.98 7.20 11.46
N TYR A 298 10.92 8.24 10.63
CA TYR A 298 10.15 8.21 9.37
C TYR A 298 10.63 7.07 8.48
N TYR A 299 11.91 6.98 8.24
CA TYR A 299 12.45 5.95 7.35
C TYR A 299 12.24 4.53 7.90
N LYS A 300 12.38 4.32 9.21
CA LYS A 300 12.09 3.01 9.84
C LYS A 300 10.65 2.52 9.58
N LYS A 301 9.70 3.43 9.37
CA LYS A 301 8.32 3.05 9.05
C LYS A 301 8.16 2.49 7.64
N ARG A 302 9.17 2.63 6.77
CA ARG A 302 9.19 2.01 5.43
C ARG A 302 9.03 0.48 5.50
N TRP A 303 9.58 -0.13 6.53
CA TRP A 303 9.48 -1.59 6.74
C TRP A 303 8.04 -2.13 6.72
N VAL A 304 7.09 -1.29 6.96
CA VAL A 304 5.66 -1.65 6.92
C VAL A 304 5.18 -2.02 5.51
N CYS A 305 5.80 -1.50 4.44
CA CYS A 305 5.48 -1.90 3.07
C CYS A 305 5.84 -3.36 2.83
N GLU A 306 7.01 -3.80 3.31
CA GLU A 306 7.47 -5.18 3.15
C GLU A 306 6.50 -6.16 3.84
N GLU A 307 6.07 -5.84 5.07
CA GLU A 307 5.06 -6.66 5.77
C GLU A 307 3.70 -6.64 5.06
N ALA A 308 3.27 -5.48 4.56
CA ALA A 308 2.00 -5.33 3.85
C ALA A 308 2.03 -6.04 2.48
N GLY A 309 3.09 -5.87 1.71
CA GLY A 309 3.31 -6.55 0.45
C GLY A 309 3.36 -8.07 0.63
N GLN A 310 4.10 -8.56 1.63
CA GLN A 310 4.14 -9.99 1.96
C GLN A 310 2.76 -10.52 2.38
N PHE A 311 1.99 -9.76 3.13
CA PHE A 311 0.61 -10.13 3.48
C PHE A 311 -0.26 -10.25 2.22
N LEU A 312 -0.21 -9.27 1.32
CA LEU A 312 -0.98 -9.28 0.08
C LEU A 312 -0.58 -10.43 -0.85
N LYS A 313 0.73 -10.68 -1.02
CA LYS A 313 1.23 -11.79 -1.83
C LYS A 313 0.86 -13.16 -1.24
N SER A 314 1.07 -13.36 0.06
CA SER A 314 0.90 -14.67 0.71
C SER A 314 -0.54 -14.98 1.10
N ARG A 315 -1.32 -14.00 1.62
CA ARG A 315 -2.63 -14.23 2.22
C ARG A 315 -3.81 -13.81 1.36
N VAL A 316 -3.63 -12.81 0.51
CA VAL A 316 -4.65 -12.36 -0.45
C VAL A 316 -4.39 -12.96 -1.84
N GLY A 317 -3.18 -13.43 -2.08
CA GLY A 317 -2.80 -14.09 -3.33
C GLY A 317 -2.58 -13.11 -4.47
N LEU A 318 -1.95 -11.95 -4.18
CA LEU A 318 -1.71 -10.89 -5.16
C LEU A 318 -0.97 -11.39 -6.42
N GLU A 319 -0.16 -12.43 -6.30
CA GLU A 319 0.52 -13.09 -7.43
C GLU A 319 -0.22 -14.32 -7.98
N ARG A 320 -1.36 -14.72 -7.40
CA ARG A 320 -2.08 -15.95 -7.78
C ARG A 320 -3.16 -15.74 -8.82
N PHE A 321 -3.48 -14.49 -9.22
CA PHE A 321 -4.47 -14.22 -10.25
C PHE A 321 -4.14 -14.95 -11.58
N ARG A 322 -5.19 -15.36 -12.31
CA ARG A 322 -5.06 -16.13 -13.58
C ARG A 322 -5.75 -15.47 -14.76
N VAL A 323 -6.16 -14.19 -14.61
CA VAL A 323 -6.79 -13.42 -15.69
C VAL A 323 -5.77 -13.03 -16.75
N ARG A 324 -6.20 -12.98 -18.01
CA ARG A 324 -5.30 -12.67 -19.14
C ARG A 324 -5.35 -11.21 -19.57
N ARG A 325 -6.48 -10.53 -19.34
CA ARG A 325 -6.65 -9.13 -19.74
C ARG A 325 -5.99 -8.20 -18.74
N TYR A 326 -5.16 -7.31 -19.21
CA TYR A 326 -4.38 -6.41 -18.39
C TYR A 326 -5.24 -5.54 -17.44
N VAL A 327 -6.33 -4.96 -17.96
CA VAL A 327 -7.27 -4.19 -17.13
C VAL A 327 -7.87 -5.00 -15.99
N ALA A 328 -8.05 -6.32 -16.16
CA ALA A 328 -8.53 -7.19 -15.09
C ALA A 328 -7.45 -7.40 -14.01
N ILE A 329 -6.16 -7.46 -14.40
CA ILE A 329 -5.04 -7.54 -13.46
C ILE A 329 -4.99 -6.29 -12.59
N GLN A 330 -5.01 -5.11 -13.20
CA GLN A 330 -5.02 -3.82 -12.50
C GLN A 330 -6.21 -3.71 -11.52
N ARG A 331 -7.39 -4.12 -11.95
CA ARG A 331 -8.60 -4.07 -11.11
C ARG A 331 -8.59 -5.09 -9.97
N LEU A 332 -7.99 -6.26 -10.16
CA LEU A 332 -7.81 -7.22 -9.06
C LEU A 332 -6.83 -6.67 -8.01
N ALA A 333 -5.76 -5.98 -8.41
CA ALA A 333 -4.88 -5.29 -7.47
C ALA A 333 -5.64 -4.23 -6.66
N ILE A 334 -6.46 -3.40 -7.32
CA ILE A 334 -7.32 -2.42 -6.64
C ILE A 334 -8.28 -3.11 -5.64
N LEU A 335 -8.91 -4.20 -6.02
CA LEU A 335 -9.84 -4.93 -5.15
C LEU A 335 -9.13 -5.58 -3.96
N ALA A 336 -7.89 -6.07 -4.14
CA ALA A 336 -7.03 -6.54 -3.05
C ALA A 336 -6.68 -5.40 -2.09
N MET A 337 -6.34 -4.22 -2.62
CA MET A 337 -6.13 -3.00 -1.85
C MET A 337 -7.36 -2.65 -0.99
N LEU A 338 -8.56 -2.66 -1.58
CA LEU A 338 -9.79 -2.37 -0.86
C LEU A 338 -10.10 -3.43 0.21
N ALA A 339 -9.82 -4.71 -0.05
CA ALA A 339 -9.96 -5.76 0.95
C ALA A 339 -9.03 -5.54 2.15
N MET A 340 -7.76 -5.19 1.93
CA MET A 340 -6.85 -4.81 3.00
C MET A 340 -7.28 -3.51 3.70
N GLY A 341 -7.78 -2.52 2.95
CA GLY A 341 -8.33 -1.27 3.48
C GLY A 341 -9.50 -1.52 4.45
N PHE A 342 -10.34 -2.51 4.17
CA PHE A 342 -11.40 -2.91 5.09
C PHE A 342 -10.86 -3.50 6.40
N LEU A 343 -9.80 -4.28 6.35
CA LEU A 343 -9.14 -4.76 7.59
C LEU A 343 -8.62 -3.58 8.42
N THR A 344 -8.05 -2.56 7.78
CA THR A 344 -7.67 -1.31 8.46
C THR A 344 -8.89 -0.61 9.06
N TRP A 345 -10.00 -0.57 8.34
CA TRP A 345 -11.26 0.01 8.82
C TRP A 345 -11.76 -0.67 10.10
N ILE A 346 -11.72 -1.99 10.17
CA ILE A 346 -12.05 -2.75 11.39
C ILE A 346 -11.18 -2.30 12.57
N LEU A 347 -9.85 -2.19 12.35
CA LEU A 347 -8.90 -1.73 13.39
C LEU A 347 -9.16 -0.31 13.87
N LEU A 348 -9.70 0.54 13.00
CA LEU A 348 -10.01 1.94 13.30
C LEU A 348 -11.37 2.10 14.00
N ARG A 349 -12.37 1.31 13.63
CA ARG A 349 -13.77 1.53 13.97
C ARG A 349 -14.31 0.62 15.08
N SER A 350 -13.71 -0.57 15.28
CA SER A 350 -14.27 -1.54 16.21
C SER A 350 -13.24 -2.34 16.98
N ARG A 351 -12.88 -1.82 18.16
CA ARG A 351 -11.99 -2.52 19.09
C ARG A 351 -12.56 -3.88 19.54
N ASP A 352 -13.86 -3.98 19.73
CA ASP A 352 -14.50 -5.23 20.20
C ASP A 352 -14.51 -6.31 19.12
N LEU A 353 -14.86 -5.93 17.87
CA LEU A 353 -14.77 -6.86 16.73
C LEU A 353 -13.33 -7.33 16.56
N THR A 354 -12.35 -6.41 16.60
CA THR A 354 -10.92 -6.75 16.51
C THR A 354 -10.52 -7.77 17.57
N LYS A 355 -10.84 -7.54 18.84
CA LYS A 355 -10.53 -8.47 19.94
C LYS A 355 -11.14 -9.85 19.72
N ARG A 356 -12.37 -9.91 19.21
CA ARG A 356 -13.05 -11.17 18.95
C ARG A 356 -12.45 -11.93 17.77
N LEU A 357 -12.16 -11.26 16.66
CA LEU A 357 -11.47 -11.89 15.55
C LEU A 357 -10.12 -12.42 15.99
N PHE A 358 -9.39 -11.68 16.84
CA PHE A 358 -8.13 -12.15 17.42
C PHE A 358 -8.30 -13.36 18.36
N SER A 359 -9.38 -13.46 19.11
CA SER A 359 -9.62 -14.60 19.97
C SER A 359 -9.87 -15.90 19.21
N LEU A 360 -10.43 -15.82 18.00
CA LEU A 360 -10.60 -17.00 17.13
C LEU A 360 -9.27 -17.57 16.62
N THR A 361 -8.22 -16.75 16.58
CA THR A 361 -6.90 -17.14 16.04
C THR A 361 -5.82 -17.27 17.12
N SER A 362 -6.16 -17.10 18.40
CA SER A 362 -5.19 -17.03 19.51
C SER A 362 -4.33 -18.29 19.68
N ARG A 363 -4.82 -19.47 19.23
CA ARG A 363 -4.09 -20.74 19.32
C ARG A 363 -2.96 -20.86 18.30
N PHE A 364 -3.04 -20.14 17.17
CA PHE A 364 -2.17 -20.33 16.02
C PHE A 364 -1.18 -19.21 15.77
N ARG A 365 -1.43 -18.00 16.31
CA ARG A 365 -0.66 -16.79 15.92
C ARG A 365 -0.55 -15.76 17.06
N LYS A 366 -0.18 -16.19 18.26
CA LYS A 366 -0.02 -15.23 19.39
C LYS A 366 1.05 -14.17 19.12
N ASP A 367 2.12 -14.54 18.43
CA ASP A 367 3.34 -13.74 18.28
C ASP A 367 3.43 -12.97 16.95
N VAL A 368 2.38 -13.01 16.13
CA VAL A 368 2.39 -12.28 14.85
C VAL A 368 2.19 -10.79 15.08
N ILE A 369 3.23 -10.01 14.79
CA ILE A 369 3.27 -8.56 15.01
C ILE A 369 2.33 -7.83 14.05
N PHE A 370 2.28 -8.26 12.77
CA PHE A 370 1.44 -7.67 11.75
C PHE A 370 -0.02 -8.15 11.87
N GLN A 371 -0.85 -7.32 12.46
CA GLN A 371 -2.22 -7.66 12.91
C GLN A 371 -3.17 -8.13 11.79
N TYR A 372 -2.88 -7.79 10.52
CA TYR A 372 -3.72 -8.13 9.36
C TYR A 372 -3.83 -9.63 9.12
N TYR A 373 -2.76 -10.40 9.38
CA TYR A 373 -2.81 -11.85 9.34
C TYR A 373 -3.88 -12.40 10.29
N ARG A 374 -3.88 -11.93 11.53
CA ARG A 374 -4.84 -12.37 12.55
C ARG A 374 -6.26 -11.93 12.24
N LEU A 375 -6.45 -10.73 11.67
CA LEU A 375 -7.77 -10.27 11.28
C LEU A 375 -8.36 -11.11 10.16
N LEU A 376 -7.58 -11.36 9.11
CA LEU A 376 -8.04 -12.14 7.97
C LEU A 376 -8.33 -13.59 8.38
N ASP A 377 -7.42 -14.22 9.13
CA ASP A 377 -7.62 -15.57 9.68
C ASP A 377 -8.85 -15.63 10.59
N GLY A 378 -9.08 -14.59 11.41
CA GLY A 378 -10.25 -14.50 12.27
C GLY A 378 -11.55 -14.41 11.49
N ILE A 379 -11.58 -13.64 10.40
CA ILE A 379 -12.73 -13.55 9.49
C ILE A 379 -12.98 -14.92 8.83
N GLN A 380 -11.94 -15.57 8.32
CA GLN A 380 -12.05 -16.86 7.64
C GLN A 380 -12.48 -17.97 8.60
N GLU A 381 -11.93 -18.03 9.79
CA GLU A 381 -12.32 -18.99 10.82
C GLU A 381 -13.77 -18.78 11.27
N PHE A 382 -14.17 -17.53 11.44
CA PHE A 382 -15.55 -17.20 11.76
C PHE A 382 -16.53 -17.69 10.69
N LEU A 383 -16.17 -17.54 9.41
CA LEU A 383 -16.96 -18.03 8.28
C LEU A 383 -17.00 -19.55 8.21
N ARG A 384 -15.88 -20.21 8.48
CA ARG A 384 -15.79 -21.67 8.53
C ARG A 384 -16.76 -22.25 9.57
N LEU A 385 -16.89 -21.57 10.69
CA LEU A 385 -17.83 -21.95 11.76
C LEU A 385 -19.30 -21.61 11.46
N ASN A 386 -19.56 -20.70 10.49
CA ASN A 386 -20.88 -20.19 10.19
C ASN A 386 -21.13 -20.02 8.66
N PRO A 387 -21.05 -21.11 7.87
CA PRO A 387 -21.00 -21.01 6.40
C PRO A 387 -22.31 -20.48 5.78
N ASN A 388 -23.45 -20.70 6.40
CA ASN A 388 -24.75 -20.37 5.81
C ASN A 388 -25.20 -18.91 6.07
N GLU A 389 -24.75 -18.28 7.13
CA GLU A 389 -25.26 -16.99 7.58
C GLU A 389 -24.68 -15.79 6.78
N PHE A 390 -23.45 -15.91 6.25
CA PHE A 390 -22.84 -14.86 5.42
C PHE A 390 -23.28 -14.87 3.95
N LEU A 391 -23.92 -15.94 3.53
CA LEU A 391 -24.32 -16.15 2.14
C LEU A 391 -25.74 -15.68 1.87
N MET A 392 -26.52 -15.37 2.91
CA MET A 392 -27.83 -14.80 2.75
C MET A 392 -27.76 -13.31 2.36
N PRO A 393 -28.55 -12.85 1.37
CA PRO A 393 -28.80 -11.43 1.21
C PRO A 393 -29.43 -10.89 2.51
N PRO A 394 -29.23 -9.60 2.89
CA PRO A 394 -30.02 -9.01 3.94
C PRO A 394 -31.50 -9.21 3.60
N PRO A 395 -32.38 -9.47 4.60
CA PRO A 395 -33.81 -9.50 4.35
C PRO A 395 -34.18 -8.21 3.62
N GLU A 396 -34.89 -8.31 2.51
CA GLU A 396 -35.43 -7.13 1.85
C GLU A 396 -36.26 -6.37 2.90
N PRO A 397 -36.08 -5.03 3.05
CA PRO A 397 -36.92 -4.26 3.91
C PRO A 397 -38.36 -4.56 3.47
N GLY A 398 -39.15 -5.07 4.40
CA GLY A 398 -40.46 -5.64 4.11
C GLY A 398 -41.26 -4.72 3.18
N ARG A 399 -41.71 -5.26 2.08
CA ARG A 399 -42.96 -4.82 1.47
C ARG A 399 -44.03 -5.18 2.47
N ASN A 400 -44.29 -4.27 3.41
CA ASN A 400 -45.51 -4.24 4.13
C ASN A 400 -46.60 -3.97 3.07
N GLY A 401 -47.45 -4.95 2.85
CA GLY A 401 -48.63 -4.87 2.00
C GLY A 401 -49.61 -3.82 2.44
#